data_ba3d53f1390dd2923dcc59e910cc3bb9
#
_entry.id   ba3d53f1390dd2923dcc59e910cc3bb9
#
_cell.length_a   1.000
_cell.length_b   1.000
_cell.length_c   1.000
_cell.angle_alpha   90.00
_cell.angle_beta   90.00
_cell.angle_gamma   90.00
#
_symmetry.space_group_name_H-M   'P 1'
#
loop_
_entity.id
_entity.type
_entity.pdbx_description
1 polymer ?
#
loop_
_entity_poly.entity_id
_entity_poly.type
_entity_poly.pdbx_seq_one_letter_code
_entity_poly.pdbx_strand_id
1 'polypeptide(L)'
;MSVELVTLGCRLNTAESETMREQARAAGLDDVVIVNTCAVTAEAVRQARQTIRRTRRDNPNARIVVTGCAAQVEPEKFAAMAEVDLVLGNDAKLEASSWTALADFGISESEKVRVNDIFSVRETAGHMVQGFEERTRAFVQVQNGCDHRCTFCIIPYGRGNSRSVPAGAVVEQVAGLVARGYREVVLTGVDITSWGGDLPGAPKLGRLVGSLLAHVPGLERLRISSI
;
A
#
# COMPACT_ATOMS: atom_id res chain seq x y z
N MET A 1 7.63 9.64 -19.83
CA MET A 1 6.95 9.71 -18.52
C MET A 1 7.09 8.33 -17.86
N SER A 2 8.03 8.19 -16.94
CA SER A 2 8.27 6.89 -16.31
C SER A 2 8.12 7.00 -14.79
N VAL A 3 7.01 6.46 -14.26
CA VAL A 3 6.88 6.13 -12.84
C VAL A 3 7.20 4.66 -12.70
N GLU A 4 8.37 4.35 -12.14
CA GLU A 4 8.81 2.98 -11.88
C GLU A 4 8.49 2.60 -10.44
N LEU A 5 8.07 1.35 -10.23
CA LEU A 5 7.77 0.81 -8.90
C LEU A 5 8.60 -0.43 -8.61
N VAL A 6 9.26 -0.39 -7.47
CA VAL A 6 9.93 -1.56 -6.90
C VAL A 6 9.18 -1.96 -5.63
N THR A 7 8.45 -3.08 -5.71
CA THR A 7 7.62 -3.57 -4.61
C THR A 7 8.29 -4.73 -3.90
N LEU A 8 8.55 -4.55 -2.61
CA LEU A 8 9.09 -5.58 -1.73
C LEU A 8 8.02 -6.02 -0.71
N GLY A 9 8.03 -7.30 -0.34
CA GLY A 9 7.20 -7.81 0.74
C GLY A 9 5.89 -8.48 0.31
N CYS A 10 4.76 -8.07 0.87
CA CYS A 10 3.51 -8.83 0.83
C CYS A 10 2.54 -8.38 -0.28
N ARG A 11 1.42 -9.12 -0.42
CA ARG A 11 0.35 -8.78 -1.38
C ARG A 11 -0.28 -7.42 -1.13
N LEU A 12 -0.33 -6.99 0.13
CA LEU A 12 -0.82 -5.68 0.49
C LEU A 12 0.08 -4.58 -0.09
N ASN A 13 1.41 -4.73 0.05
CA ASN A 13 2.35 -3.81 -0.61
C ASN A 13 2.15 -3.79 -2.14
N THR A 14 1.81 -4.94 -2.74
CA THR A 14 1.52 -4.99 -4.18
C THR A 14 0.26 -4.19 -4.53
N ALA A 15 -0.81 -4.33 -3.76
CA ALA A 15 -2.04 -3.55 -3.98
C ALA A 15 -1.79 -2.05 -3.81
N GLU A 16 -1.10 -1.66 -2.74
CA GLU A 16 -0.74 -0.27 -2.47
C GLU A 16 0.18 0.33 -3.54
N SER A 17 1.06 -0.48 -4.13
CA SER A 17 1.95 -0.03 -5.21
C SER A 17 1.19 0.37 -6.47
N GLU A 18 0.12 -0.34 -6.83
CA GLU A 18 -0.71 0.06 -7.97
C GLU A 18 -1.44 1.38 -7.69
N THR A 19 -1.95 1.56 -6.48
CA THR A 19 -2.54 2.85 -6.06
C THR A 19 -1.54 3.99 -6.21
N MET A 20 -0.31 3.81 -5.70
CA MET A 20 0.75 4.82 -5.81
C MET A 20 1.11 5.12 -7.26
N ARG A 21 1.19 4.10 -8.12
CA ARG A 21 1.47 4.24 -9.55
C ARG A 21 0.41 5.11 -10.23
N GLU A 22 -0.86 4.81 -9.99
CA GLU A 22 -1.98 5.57 -10.56
C GLU A 22 -1.98 7.02 -10.09
N GLN A 23 -1.79 7.25 -8.79
CA GLN A 23 -1.77 8.59 -8.21
C GLN A 23 -0.57 9.42 -8.69
N ALA A 24 0.62 8.81 -8.75
CA ALA A 24 1.83 9.48 -9.23
C ALA A 24 1.71 9.85 -10.72
N ARG A 25 1.14 8.97 -11.55
CA ARG A 25 0.87 9.24 -12.96
C ARG A 25 -0.19 10.33 -13.12
N ALA A 26 -1.28 10.29 -12.34
CA ALA A 26 -2.33 11.29 -12.35
C ALA A 26 -1.82 12.68 -11.93
N ALA A 27 -0.84 12.74 -11.02
CA ALA A 27 -0.16 13.97 -10.63
C ALA A 27 0.85 14.47 -11.68
N GLY A 28 1.04 13.76 -12.81
CA GLY A 28 1.98 14.15 -13.85
C GLY A 28 3.45 13.97 -13.47
N LEU A 29 3.75 13.15 -12.47
CA LEU A 29 5.13 12.88 -12.07
C LEU A 29 5.87 12.12 -13.18
N ASP A 30 7.10 12.55 -13.41
CA ASP A 30 8.01 11.94 -14.36
C ASP A 30 9.37 11.70 -13.69
N ASP A 31 10.04 10.65 -14.15
CA ASP A 31 11.37 10.27 -13.69
C ASP A 31 11.45 10.02 -12.17
N VAL A 32 10.45 9.25 -11.66
CA VAL A 32 10.32 8.88 -10.26
C VAL A 32 10.38 7.36 -10.11
N VAL A 33 11.22 6.88 -9.18
CA VAL A 33 11.23 5.49 -8.76
C VAL A 33 10.72 5.38 -7.33
N ILE A 34 9.62 4.64 -7.14
CA ILE A 34 9.00 4.42 -5.83
C ILE A 34 9.43 3.05 -5.32
N VAL A 35 10.09 3.00 -4.17
CA VAL A 35 10.50 1.75 -3.51
C VAL A 35 9.60 1.50 -2.30
N ASN A 36 8.67 0.54 -2.44
CA ASN A 36 7.75 0.15 -1.37
C ASN A 36 8.37 -0.99 -0.54
N THR A 37 8.74 -0.68 0.70
CA THR A 37 9.59 -1.53 1.56
C THR A 37 8.80 -2.44 2.51
N CYS A 38 9.47 -3.49 3.01
CA CYS A 38 8.95 -4.42 4.01
C CYS A 38 9.84 -4.42 5.26
N ALA A 39 9.22 -4.49 6.45
CA ALA A 39 9.90 -4.51 7.76
C ALA A 39 9.82 -5.87 8.47
N VAL A 40 9.15 -6.88 7.91
CA VAL A 40 8.81 -8.11 8.64
C VAL A 40 10.04 -8.91 9.06
N THR A 41 11.13 -8.82 8.30
CA THR A 41 12.40 -9.46 8.66
C THR A 41 13.57 -8.50 8.46
N ALA A 42 14.65 -8.69 9.25
CA ALA A 42 15.90 -7.95 9.07
C ALA A 42 16.47 -8.13 7.65
N GLU A 43 16.30 -9.32 7.07
CA GLU A 43 16.70 -9.61 5.69
C GLU A 43 15.91 -8.78 4.68
N ALA A 44 14.59 -8.61 4.86
CA ALA A 44 13.78 -7.74 4.00
C ALA A 44 14.26 -6.28 4.05
N VAL A 45 14.60 -5.78 5.22
CA VAL A 45 15.16 -4.42 5.38
C VAL A 45 16.53 -4.31 4.70
N ARG A 46 17.40 -5.34 4.83
CA ARG A 46 18.69 -5.39 4.15
C ARG A 46 18.53 -5.37 2.64
N GLN A 47 17.62 -6.18 2.09
CA GLN A 47 17.30 -6.22 0.68
C GLN A 47 16.76 -4.87 0.18
N ALA A 48 15.89 -4.22 0.96
CA ALA A 48 15.37 -2.90 0.62
C ALA A 48 16.51 -1.89 0.40
N ARG A 49 17.47 -1.82 1.32
CA ARG A 49 18.63 -0.94 1.21
C ARG A 49 19.53 -1.25 0.00
N GLN A 50 19.74 -2.53 -0.28
CA GLN A 50 20.51 -2.96 -1.46
C GLN A 50 19.79 -2.57 -2.75
N THR A 51 18.48 -2.78 -2.79
CA THR A 51 17.63 -2.40 -3.92
C THR A 51 17.69 -0.89 -4.15
N ILE A 52 17.55 -0.07 -3.12
CA ILE A 52 17.64 1.40 -3.22
C ILE A 52 18.98 1.82 -3.83
N ARG A 53 20.11 1.27 -3.36
CA ARG A 53 21.44 1.56 -3.90
C ARG A 53 21.57 1.13 -5.36
N ARG A 54 21.01 -0.03 -5.73
CA ARG A 54 20.98 -0.49 -7.12
C ARG A 54 20.12 0.45 -7.97
N THR A 55 18.92 0.79 -7.51
CA THR A 55 18.02 1.72 -8.20
C THR A 55 18.69 3.05 -8.52
N ARG A 56 19.44 3.64 -7.57
CA ARG A 56 20.17 4.89 -7.81
C ARG A 56 21.26 4.73 -8.88
N ARG A 57 21.97 3.60 -8.87
CA ARG A 57 23.01 3.36 -9.90
C ARG A 57 22.40 3.19 -11.29
N ASP A 58 21.27 2.49 -11.36
CA ASP A 58 20.59 2.21 -12.63
C ASP A 58 19.82 3.44 -13.15
N ASN A 59 19.39 4.35 -12.23
CA ASN A 59 18.63 5.58 -12.50
C ASN A 59 19.27 6.78 -11.78
N PRO A 60 20.44 7.29 -12.23
CA PRO A 60 21.20 8.31 -11.49
C PRO A 60 20.48 9.64 -11.31
N ASN A 61 19.60 10.01 -12.24
CA ASN A 61 18.87 11.28 -12.25
C ASN A 61 17.43 11.19 -11.74
N ALA A 62 16.87 9.97 -11.58
CA ALA A 62 15.51 9.79 -11.12
C ALA A 62 15.34 10.18 -9.65
N ARG A 63 14.17 10.68 -9.28
CA ARG A 63 13.80 10.90 -7.88
C ARG A 63 13.45 9.57 -7.23
N ILE A 64 14.13 9.21 -6.15
CA ILE A 64 13.87 7.96 -5.41
C ILE A 64 13.04 8.26 -4.17
N VAL A 65 11.79 7.83 -4.21
CA VAL A 65 10.84 7.90 -3.09
C VAL A 65 10.80 6.56 -2.38
N VAL A 66 11.14 6.52 -1.10
CA VAL A 66 11.11 5.30 -0.29
C VAL A 66 9.90 5.33 0.63
N THR A 67 9.14 4.26 0.64
CA THR A 67 7.94 4.12 1.48
C THR A 67 7.78 2.68 1.97
N GLY A 68 6.67 2.38 2.62
CA GLY A 68 6.36 1.05 3.12
C GLY A 68 6.72 0.85 4.59
N CYS A 69 6.54 -0.38 5.06
CA CYS A 69 6.64 -0.66 6.50
C CYS A 69 8.02 -0.36 7.09
N ALA A 70 9.12 -0.61 6.36
CA ALA A 70 10.45 -0.31 6.89
C ALA A 70 10.72 1.20 6.95
N ALA A 71 10.27 1.94 5.95
CA ALA A 71 10.35 3.41 5.92
C ALA A 71 9.51 4.05 7.04
N GLN A 72 8.33 3.50 7.33
CA GLN A 72 7.48 3.95 8.44
C GLN A 72 8.13 3.73 9.81
N VAL A 73 8.79 2.58 10.01
CA VAL A 73 9.37 2.21 11.31
C VAL A 73 10.71 2.90 11.58
N GLU A 74 11.53 3.08 10.56
CA GLU A 74 12.88 3.66 10.68
C GLU A 74 13.13 4.76 9.62
N PRO A 75 12.29 5.82 9.57
CA PRO A 75 12.37 6.83 8.50
C PRO A 75 13.74 7.49 8.41
N GLU A 76 14.35 7.85 9.53
CA GLU A 76 15.64 8.53 9.59
C GLU A 76 16.78 7.68 9.00
N LYS A 77 16.72 6.35 9.17
CA LYS A 77 17.74 5.44 8.60
C LYS A 77 17.68 5.39 7.07
N PHE A 78 16.50 5.56 6.48
CA PHE A 78 16.36 5.67 5.03
C PHE A 78 16.68 7.08 4.54
N ALA A 79 16.28 8.11 5.27
CA ALA A 79 16.59 9.49 4.94
C ALA A 79 18.11 9.78 4.96
N ALA A 80 18.87 9.12 5.83
CA ALA A 80 20.32 9.22 5.89
C ALA A 80 21.05 8.58 4.69
N MET A 81 20.35 7.79 3.85
CA MET A 81 20.94 7.26 2.63
C MET A 81 21.04 8.36 1.56
N ALA A 82 22.24 8.51 0.97
CA ALA A 82 22.47 9.49 -0.10
C ALA A 82 21.66 9.21 -1.37
N GLU A 83 21.26 7.95 -1.54
CA GLU A 83 20.48 7.49 -2.67
C GLU A 83 19.00 7.87 -2.60
N VAL A 84 18.49 8.26 -1.42
CA VAL A 84 17.07 8.52 -1.16
C VAL A 84 16.79 10.01 -1.23
N ASP A 85 15.79 10.41 -1.99
CA ASP A 85 15.37 11.81 -2.10
C ASP A 85 14.20 12.13 -1.14
N LEU A 86 13.26 11.20 -0.96
CA LEU A 86 12.10 11.37 -0.07
C LEU A 86 11.76 10.08 0.65
N VAL A 87 11.42 10.17 1.93
CA VAL A 87 10.80 9.11 2.72
C VAL A 87 9.34 9.48 2.99
N LEU A 88 8.41 8.62 2.53
CA LEU A 88 6.98 8.84 2.63
C LEU A 88 6.33 7.77 3.52
N GLY A 89 5.51 8.19 4.49
CA GLY A 89 4.81 7.31 5.42
C GLY A 89 3.77 6.41 4.77
N ASN A 90 3.32 5.41 5.51
CA ASN A 90 2.35 4.42 5.02
C ASN A 90 0.92 4.96 4.86
N ASP A 91 0.55 6.03 5.55
CA ASP A 91 -0.67 6.78 5.35
C ASP A 91 -0.55 7.73 4.15
N ALA A 92 0.45 8.58 4.17
CA ALA A 92 0.68 9.61 3.17
C ALA A 92 0.88 9.04 1.75
N LYS A 93 1.49 7.86 1.60
CA LYS A 93 1.71 7.23 0.30
C LYS A 93 0.43 6.90 -0.47
N LEU A 94 -0.70 6.78 0.24
CA LEU A 94 -2.01 6.44 -0.32
C LEU A 94 -2.89 7.68 -0.58
N GLU A 95 -2.39 8.87 -0.23
CA GLU A 95 -3.09 10.13 -0.47
C GLU A 95 -2.63 10.78 -1.78
N ALA A 96 -3.58 11.09 -2.66
CA ALA A 96 -3.30 11.76 -3.93
C ALA A 96 -2.62 13.12 -3.73
N SER A 97 -2.96 13.84 -2.66
CA SER A 97 -2.36 15.11 -2.28
C SER A 97 -0.85 15.04 -2.08
N SER A 98 -0.33 13.93 -1.55
CA SER A 98 1.11 13.72 -1.36
C SER A 98 1.87 13.70 -2.70
N TRP A 99 1.28 13.09 -3.73
CA TRP A 99 1.87 13.00 -5.06
C TRP A 99 1.73 14.30 -5.84
N THR A 100 0.59 14.98 -5.72
CA THR A 100 0.39 16.32 -6.31
C THR A 100 1.37 17.31 -5.69
N ALA A 101 1.53 17.34 -4.37
CA ALA A 101 2.49 18.20 -3.72
C ALA A 101 3.94 17.92 -4.14
N LEU A 102 4.28 16.64 -4.40
CA LEU A 102 5.59 16.27 -4.93
C LEU A 102 5.80 16.78 -6.37
N ALA A 103 4.75 16.79 -7.18
CA ALA A 103 4.78 17.30 -8.55
C ALA A 103 4.92 18.83 -8.57
N ASP A 104 4.13 19.53 -7.75
CA ASP A 104 4.03 21.00 -7.76
C ASP A 104 5.21 21.69 -7.08
N PHE A 105 5.67 21.16 -5.95
CA PHE A 105 6.66 21.81 -5.08
C PHE A 105 8.01 21.08 -5.01
N GLY A 106 8.06 19.84 -5.54
CA GLY A 106 9.26 19.02 -5.46
C GLY A 106 9.57 18.53 -4.04
N ILE A 107 10.86 18.34 -3.77
CA ILE A 107 11.37 17.89 -2.46
C ILE A 107 12.27 18.99 -1.91
N SER A 108 11.90 19.55 -0.77
CA SER A 108 12.77 20.42 0.01
C SER A 108 13.77 19.57 0.81
N GLU A 109 15.03 19.98 0.87
CA GLU A 109 16.03 19.28 1.72
C GLU A 109 15.62 19.23 3.20
N SER A 110 14.87 20.22 3.67
CA SER A 110 14.33 20.28 5.04
C SER A 110 13.14 19.34 5.26
N GLU A 111 12.52 18.80 4.21
CA GLU A 111 11.32 17.96 4.26
C GLU A 111 11.53 16.57 3.65
N LYS A 112 12.75 16.06 3.70
CA LYS A 112 13.09 14.75 3.18
C LYS A 112 12.31 13.60 3.83
N VAL A 113 11.73 13.81 5.03
CA VAL A 113 10.91 12.85 5.76
C VAL A 113 9.49 13.39 5.91
N ARG A 114 8.52 12.72 5.30
CA ARG A 114 7.08 12.97 5.42
C ARG A 114 6.39 11.73 6.00
N VAL A 115 6.62 11.49 7.28
CA VAL A 115 6.14 10.30 8.00
C VAL A 115 5.40 10.75 9.27
N ASN A 116 4.10 10.46 9.31
CA ASN A 116 3.25 10.76 10.45
C ASN A 116 3.26 9.62 11.47
N ASP A 117 2.77 9.88 12.69
CA ASP A 117 2.49 8.82 13.64
C ASP A 117 1.38 7.89 13.09
N ILE A 118 1.76 6.68 12.76
CA ILE A 118 0.85 5.69 12.17
C ILE A 118 -0.30 5.30 13.09
N PHE A 119 -0.16 5.47 14.41
CA PHE A 119 -1.22 5.20 15.38
C PHE A 119 -2.29 6.29 15.43
N SER A 120 -2.01 7.46 14.86
CA SER A 120 -3.01 8.53 14.71
C SER A 120 -4.01 8.28 13.57
N VAL A 121 -3.68 7.40 12.64
CA VAL A 121 -4.50 7.09 11.46
C VAL A 121 -5.73 6.29 11.87
N ARG A 122 -6.93 6.83 11.61
CA ARG A 122 -8.22 6.24 12.02
C ARG A 122 -8.97 5.53 10.91
N GLU A 123 -8.73 5.92 9.66
CA GLU A 123 -9.46 5.42 8.51
C GLU A 123 -8.53 4.76 7.50
N THR A 124 -9.06 3.83 6.75
CA THR A 124 -8.40 3.28 5.56
C THR A 124 -9.29 3.60 4.37
N ALA A 125 -8.82 4.47 3.50
CA ALA A 125 -9.52 4.76 2.26
C ALA A 125 -9.62 3.50 1.39
N GLY A 126 -10.80 3.26 0.84
CA GLY A 126 -10.97 2.30 -0.24
C GLY A 126 -10.32 2.87 -1.50
N HIS A 127 -9.18 2.32 -1.89
CA HIS A 127 -8.51 2.76 -3.10
C HIS A 127 -9.07 1.99 -4.29
N MET A 128 -9.67 2.73 -5.23
CA MET A 128 -10.21 2.20 -6.48
C MET A 128 -9.06 1.97 -7.46
N VAL A 129 -8.28 0.90 -7.26
CA VAL A 129 -7.24 0.51 -8.21
C VAL A 129 -7.89 0.08 -9.53
N GLN A 130 -7.46 0.69 -10.64
CA GLN A 130 -8.04 0.41 -11.95
C GLN A 130 -7.56 -0.90 -12.56
N GLY A 131 -6.43 -1.44 -12.11
CA GLY A 131 -5.89 -2.69 -12.60
C GLY A 131 -4.54 -3.02 -12.00
N PHE A 132 -4.01 -4.16 -12.41
CA PHE A 132 -2.67 -4.61 -12.05
C PHE A 132 -1.92 -4.91 -13.36
N GLU A 133 -0.93 -4.12 -13.68
CA GLU A 133 -0.10 -4.36 -14.85
C GLU A 133 0.53 -5.77 -14.76
N GLU A 134 0.43 -6.53 -15.84
CA GLU A 134 1.03 -7.88 -15.98
C GLU A 134 0.49 -8.98 -15.04
N ARG A 135 -0.68 -8.79 -14.39
CA ARG A 135 -1.24 -9.80 -13.49
C ARG A 135 -2.63 -10.27 -13.93
N THR A 136 -2.83 -11.58 -13.85
CA THR A 136 -4.13 -12.23 -14.16
C THR A 136 -5.12 -12.17 -13.00
N ARG A 137 -4.70 -11.71 -11.82
CA ARG A 137 -5.52 -11.58 -10.61
C ARG A 137 -5.27 -10.26 -9.91
N ALA A 138 -6.34 -9.69 -9.36
CA ALA A 138 -6.29 -8.46 -8.59
C ALA A 138 -6.16 -8.72 -7.09
N PHE A 139 -5.42 -7.85 -6.40
CA PHE A 139 -5.35 -7.83 -4.93
C PHE A 139 -6.18 -6.68 -4.41
N VAL A 140 -7.17 -6.95 -3.57
CA VAL A 140 -8.05 -5.93 -2.99
C VAL A 140 -7.81 -5.85 -1.50
N GLN A 141 -7.32 -4.68 -1.07
CA GLN A 141 -7.16 -4.40 0.35
C GLN A 141 -8.54 -4.23 0.99
N VAL A 142 -8.83 -5.06 1.98
CA VAL A 142 -10.07 -4.96 2.76
C VAL A 142 -9.83 -4.57 4.21
N GLN A 143 -8.58 -4.72 4.69
CA GLN A 143 -8.21 -4.43 6.07
C GLN A 143 -6.73 -4.01 6.11
N ASN A 144 -6.38 -3.08 7.00
CA ASN A 144 -5.01 -2.65 7.26
C ASN A 144 -4.79 -2.45 8.76
N GLY A 145 -3.52 -2.51 9.19
CA GLY A 145 -3.17 -2.42 10.61
C GLY A 145 -3.52 -3.67 11.43
N CYS A 146 -3.13 -3.69 12.69
CA CYS A 146 -3.38 -4.82 13.58
C CYS A 146 -3.41 -4.34 15.03
N ASP A 147 -4.43 -4.75 15.80
CA ASP A 147 -4.59 -4.40 17.21
C ASP A 147 -3.87 -5.39 18.14
N HIS A 148 -3.41 -6.52 17.62
CA HIS A 148 -2.58 -7.44 18.38
C HIS A 148 -1.21 -6.81 18.70
N ARG A 149 -0.69 -7.11 19.87
CA ARG A 149 0.61 -6.62 20.36
C ARG A 149 1.55 -7.79 20.64
N CYS A 150 1.68 -8.69 19.65
CA CYS A 150 2.61 -9.81 19.74
C CYS A 150 4.04 -9.30 19.93
N THR A 151 4.78 -9.87 20.88
CA THR A 151 6.07 -9.35 21.36
C THR A 151 7.15 -9.22 20.26
N PHE A 152 7.07 -10.02 19.21
CA PHE A 152 8.03 -10.04 18.10
C PHE A 152 7.52 -9.32 16.84
N CYS A 153 6.29 -8.82 16.84
CA CYS A 153 5.64 -8.36 15.59
C CYS A 153 5.82 -6.87 15.36
N ILE A 154 6.38 -6.53 14.19
CA ILE A 154 6.61 -5.15 13.76
C ILE A 154 5.39 -4.52 13.05
N ILE A 155 4.38 -5.32 12.70
CA ILE A 155 3.25 -4.87 11.88
C ILE A 155 2.52 -3.67 12.47
N PRO A 156 2.15 -3.62 13.76
CA PRO A 156 1.46 -2.45 14.31
C PRO A 156 2.25 -1.14 14.16
N TYR A 157 3.56 -1.21 14.28
CA TYR A 157 4.44 -0.03 14.16
C TYR A 157 4.60 0.44 12.71
N GLY A 158 4.48 -0.47 11.76
CA GLY A 158 4.53 -0.13 10.34
C GLY A 158 3.17 0.26 9.76
N ARG A 159 2.04 -0.19 10.37
CA ARG A 159 0.72 -0.10 9.78
C ARG A 159 -0.38 0.47 10.69
N GLY A 160 -0.08 0.69 11.96
CA GLY A 160 -1.02 1.23 12.95
C GLY A 160 -2.05 0.21 13.43
N ASN A 161 -3.12 0.74 14.03
CA ASN A 161 -4.25 -0.04 14.53
C ASN A 161 -5.07 -0.64 13.38
N SER A 162 -5.86 -1.67 13.71
CA SER A 162 -6.75 -2.34 12.74
C SER A 162 -7.79 -1.36 12.18
N ARG A 163 -7.95 -1.36 10.88
CA ARG A 163 -8.91 -0.53 10.14
C ARG A 163 -9.47 -1.32 8.97
N SER A 164 -10.78 -1.30 8.82
CA SER A 164 -11.51 -2.03 7.79
C SER A 164 -12.00 -1.12 6.68
N VAL A 165 -11.94 -1.59 5.44
CA VAL A 165 -12.64 -0.95 4.32
C VAL A 165 -14.11 -1.35 4.38
N PRO A 166 -15.06 -0.40 4.32
CA PRO A 166 -16.49 -0.70 4.33
C PRO A 166 -16.89 -1.65 3.19
N ALA A 167 -17.83 -2.56 3.47
CA ALA A 167 -18.26 -3.59 2.52
C ALA A 167 -18.72 -3.02 1.17
N GLY A 168 -19.45 -1.90 1.17
CA GLY A 168 -19.91 -1.22 -0.05
C GLY A 168 -18.76 -0.81 -0.96
N ALA A 169 -17.72 -0.18 -0.40
CA ALA A 169 -16.53 0.23 -1.14
C ALA A 169 -15.76 -0.97 -1.71
N VAL A 170 -15.67 -2.08 -0.95
CA VAL A 170 -15.04 -3.32 -1.44
C VAL A 170 -15.83 -3.92 -2.60
N VAL A 171 -17.17 -3.96 -2.50
CA VAL A 171 -18.04 -4.48 -3.56
C VAL A 171 -17.90 -3.64 -4.83
N GLU A 172 -17.91 -2.32 -4.72
CA GLU A 172 -17.74 -1.40 -5.84
C GLU A 172 -16.38 -1.59 -6.53
N GLN A 173 -15.31 -1.67 -5.75
CA GLN A 173 -13.97 -1.91 -6.27
C GLN A 173 -13.87 -3.24 -7.02
N VAL A 174 -14.39 -4.32 -6.44
CA VAL A 174 -14.37 -5.66 -7.05
C VAL A 174 -15.22 -5.68 -8.32
N ALA A 175 -16.40 -5.06 -8.31
CA ALA A 175 -17.24 -4.94 -9.50
C ALA A 175 -16.53 -4.17 -10.63
N GLY A 176 -15.85 -3.08 -10.31
CA GLY A 176 -15.03 -2.33 -11.26
C GLY A 176 -13.89 -3.15 -11.87
N LEU A 177 -13.21 -3.97 -11.07
CA LEU A 177 -12.16 -4.88 -11.55
C LEU A 177 -12.72 -5.97 -12.47
N VAL A 178 -13.85 -6.57 -12.10
CA VAL A 178 -14.53 -7.59 -12.93
C VAL A 178 -15.00 -7.00 -14.26
N ALA A 179 -15.55 -5.78 -14.26
CA ALA A 179 -15.94 -5.08 -15.49
C ALA A 179 -14.74 -4.82 -16.44
N ARG A 180 -13.52 -4.73 -15.91
CA ARG A 180 -12.27 -4.62 -16.68
C ARG A 180 -11.67 -5.96 -17.07
N GLY A 181 -12.34 -7.09 -16.81
CA GLY A 181 -11.95 -8.41 -17.24
C GLY A 181 -11.17 -9.25 -16.20
N TYR A 182 -11.00 -8.77 -14.97
CA TYR A 182 -10.43 -9.59 -13.91
C TYR A 182 -11.43 -10.68 -13.47
N ARG A 183 -10.98 -11.93 -13.53
CA ARG A 183 -11.78 -13.10 -13.15
C ARG A 183 -11.47 -13.63 -11.76
N GLU A 184 -10.29 -13.26 -11.23
CA GLU A 184 -9.83 -13.66 -9.91
C GLU A 184 -9.47 -12.44 -9.07
N VAL A 185 -10.06 -12.38 -7.85
CA VAL A 185 -9.76 -11.37 -6.84
C VAL A 185 -9.29 -12.05 -5.57
N VAL A 186 -8.24 -11.49 -4.95
CA VAL A 186 -7.70 -11.93 -3.67
C VAL A 186 -7.93 -10.82 -2.64
N LEU A 187 -8.81 -11.05 -1.67
CA LEU A 187 -8.95 -10.16 -0.52
C LEU A 187 -7.67 -10.20 0.31
N THR A 188 -7.11 -9.05 0.63
CA THR A 188 -5.85 -8.97 1.37
C THR A 188 -5.94 -8.00 2.54
N GLY A 189 -5.19 -8.28 3.58
CA GLY A 189 -5.03 -7.51 4.80
C GLY A 189 -3.85 -8.04 5.59
N VAL A 190 -3.58 -7.46 6.74
CA VAL A 190 -2.53 -7.95 7.67
C VAL A 190 -3.11 -8.73 8.85
N ASP A 191 -4.39 -8.49 9.15
CA ASP A 191 -5.19 -9.21 10.14
C ASP A 191 -6.63 -9.29 9.63
N ILE A 192 -6.81 -10.01 8.54
CA ILE A 192 -8.06 -10.02 7.76
C ILE A 192 -9.24 -10.61 8.57
N THR A 193 -8.97 -11.44 9.56
CA THR A 193 -10.00 -12.01 10.45
C THR A 193 -10.66 -10.96 11.33
N SER A 194 -9.96 -9.88 11.64
CA SER A 194 -10.47 -8.74 12.42
C SER A 194 -11.31 -7.78 11.59
N TRP A 195 -11.45 -8.02 10.26
CA TRP A 195 -12.24 -7.14 9.40
C TRP A 195 -13.66 -6.92 9.94
N GLY A 196 -14.04 -5.67 9.96
CA GLY A 196 -15.39 -5.21 10.35
C GLY A 196 -15.53 -4.90 11.83
N GLY A 197 -14.54 -5.19 12.68
CA GLY A 197 -14.62 -4.92 14.11
C GLY A 197 -14.77 -3.43 14.46
N ASP A 198 -14.22 -2.58 13.63
CA ASP A 198 -14.25 -1.11 13.69
C ASP A 198 -15.42 -0.48 12.90
N LEU A 199 -16.17 -1.27 12.13
CA LEU A 199 -17.31 -0.80 11.35
C LEU A 199 -18.62 -0.83 12.13
N PRO A 200 -19.61 0.03 11.79
CA PRO A 200 -20.93 0.00 12.40
C PRO A 200 -21.56 -1.40 12.34
N GLY A 201 -22.01 -1.89 13.50
CA GLY A 201 -22.60 -3.22 13.64
C GLY A 201 -21.60 -4.38 13.65
N ALA A 202 -20.30 -4.08 13.67
CA ALA A 202 -19.20 -5.03 13.75
C ALA A 202 -19.42 -6.28 12.87
N PRO A 203 -19.65 -6.15 11.55
CA PRO A 203 -19.86 -7.28 10.66
C PRO A 203 -18.62 -8.17 10.62
N LYS A 204 -18.81 -9.44 10.30
CA LYS A 204 -17.70 -10.39 10.18
C LYS A 204 -17.28 -10.57 8.71
N LEU A 205 -16.03 -11.01 8.49
CA LEU A 205 -15.46 -11.25 7.16
C LEU A 205 -16.38 -12.14 6.27
N GLY A 206 -17.04 -13.14 6.85
CA GLY A 206 -17.98 -13.98 6.12
C GLY A 206 -19.16 -13.20 5.51
N ARG A 207 -19.61 -12.11 6.16
CA ARG A 207 -20.66 -11.24 5.60
C ARG A 207 -20.13 -10.44 4.40
N LEU A 208 -18.88 -9.97 4.44
CA LEU A 208 -18.24 -9.34 3.28
C LEU A 208 -18.17 -10.30 2.10
N VAL A 209 -17.70 -11.54 2.34
CA VAL A 209 -17.62 -12.57 1.30
C VAL A 209 -19.00 -12.85 0.71
N GLY A 210 -20.02 -13.05 1.55
CA GLY A 210 -21.40 -13.24 1.09
C GLY A 210 -21.93 -12.06 0.27
N SER A 211 -21.62 -10.83 0.67
CA SER A 211 -21.99 -9.63 -0.08
C SER A 211 -21.31 -9.56 -1.46
N LEU A 212 -20.03 -9.89 -1.54
CA LEU A 212 -19.31 -9.93 -2.82
C LEU A 212 -19.90 -10.96 -3.78
N LEU A 213 -20.17 -12.18 -3.30
CA LEU A 213 -20.75 -13.26 -4.12
C LEU A 213 -22.17 -12.94 -4.59
N ALA A 214 -22.94 -12.19 -3.79
CA ALA A 214 -24.30 -11.79 -4.15
C ALA A 214 -24.35 -10.62 -5.16
N HIS A 215 -23.44 -9.65 -5.05
CA HIS A 215 -23.51 -8.41 -5.82
C HIS A 215 -22.52 -8.35 -7.00
N VAL A 216 -21.59 -9.29 -7.11
CA VAL A 216 -20.62 -9.35 -8.22
C VAL A 216 -20.67 -10.73 -8.89
N PRO A 217 -21.77 -11.06 -9.60
CA PRO A 217 -21.98 -12.40 -10.17
C PRO A 217 -20.97 -12.78 -11.25
N GLY A 218 -20.29 -11.79 -11.87
CA GLY A 218 -19.23 -12.04 -12.86
C GLY A 218 -17.88 -12.42 -12.25
N LEU A 219 -17.74 -12.42 -10.93
CA LEU A 219 -16.50 -12.84 -10.26
C LEU A 219 -16.39 -14.38 -10.25
N GLU A 220 -15.49 -14.93 -11.07
CA GLU A 220 -15.33 -16.38 -11.20
C GLU A 220 -14.59 -17.00 -9.99
N ARG A 221 -13.65 -16.23 -9.38
CA ARG A 221 -12.86 -16.75 -8.25
C ARG A 221 -12.58 -15.68 -7.22
N LEU A 222 -13.02 -15.93 -6.01
CA LEU A 222 -12.67 -15.15 -4.83
C LEU A 222 -11.70 -15.93 -3.95
N ARG A 223 -10.57 -15.33 -3.61
CA ARG A 223 -9.61 -15.86 -2.64
C ARG A 223 -9.51 -14.96 -1.43
N ILE A 224 -9.17 -15.54 -0.32
CA ILE A 224 -8.80 -14.83 0.92
C ILE A 224 -7.30 -15.05 1.13
N SER A 225 -6.56 -14.00 1.43
CA SER A 225 -5.14 -14.14 1.80
C SER A 225 -5.00 -14.89 3.12
N SER A 226 -3.76 -15.22 3.50
CA SER A 226 -3.50 -15.95 4.75
C SER A 226 -4.22 -15.32 5.94
N ILE A 227 -4.83 -16.18 6.72
CA ILE A 227 -5.56 -15.88 7.96
C ILE A 227 -4.61 -16.12 9.13
#